data_685f239d787be7e053a13cc89ec39e66
#
_entry.id   685f239d787be7e053a13cc89ec39e66
#
_cell.length_a   1.000
_cell.length_b   1.000
_cell.length_c   1.000
_cell.angle_alpha   90.00
_cell.angle_beta   90.00
_cell.angle_gamma   90.00
#
_symmetry.space_group_name_H-M   'P 1'
#
loop_
_entity.id
_entity.type
_entity.pdbx_description
1 polymer ?
#
loop_
_entity_poly.entity_id
_entity_poly.type
_entity_poly.pdbx_seq_one_letter_code
_entity_poly.pdbx_strand_id
1 'polypeptide(L)'
;MSEVSKCKIVSYKDTTSSQRLGEFVMQLNPVDISVVRTVEAPKDSSSSDGSAATSQTETFRPAKYTFKFTLDDTGAISLNLPNSYGVAESISMLESLTVVPNDETHQNPYVYLYWGNTFQDSYFGQVSALKYNYNFFSISGNPLRALVTLTITEVNATIDRTFQSPDITKIPVIKDKDNIVKISKDSYDDQKYYIRIAEINNLSSVRELKKGSSIVLPPIKK
;
A
#
# COMPACT_ATOMS: atom_id res chain seq x y z
N MET A 1 -25.13 5.92 -24.55
CA MET A 1 -23.69 6.30 -24.48
C MET A 1 -23.23 5.91 -23.11
N SER A 2 -22.21 5.07 -22.96
CA SER A 2 -21.64 4.75 -21.65
C SER A 2 -20.96 5.99 -21.10
N GLU A 3 -21.36 6.41 -19.91
CA GLU A 3 -20.76 7.55 -19.21
C GLU A 3 -19.29 7.23 -18.92
N VAL A 4 -18.40 8.18 -19.22
CA VAL A 4 -16.96 8.00 -18.97
C VAL A 4 -16.71 7.97 -17.47
N SER A 5 -16.16 6.88 -16.97
CA SER A 5 -15.79 6.76 -15.56
C SER A 5 -14.76 7.82 -15.18
N LYS A 6 -15.11 8.65 -14.20
CA LYS A 6 -14.22 9.71 -13.69
C LYS A 6 -13.28 9.18 -12.63
N CYS A 7 -12.04 9.61 -12.72
CA CYS A 7 -11.06 9.41 -11.66
C CYS A 7 -11.39 10.32 -10.49
N LYS A 8 -11.41 9.77 -9.27
CA LYS A 8 -11.67 10.53 -8.05
C LYS A 8 -10.74 10.11 -6.92
N ILE A 9 -10.42 11.06 -6.08
CA ILE A 9 -9.69 10.89 -4.83
C ILE A 9 -10.72 11.00 -3.70
N VAL A 10 -10.74 10.03 -2.81
CA VAL A 10 -11.56 10.06 -1.59
C VAL A 10 -10.62 10.13 -0.40
N SER A 11 -10.82 11.12 0.45
CA SER A 11 -9.99 11.39 1.62
C SER A 11 -10.63 10.85 2.89
N TYR A 12 -9.79 10.28 3.77
CA TYR A 12 -10.17 9.69 5.04
C TYR A 12 -9.25 10.19 6.15
N LYS A 13 -9.81 10.23 7.37
CA LYS A 13 -9.08 10.66 8.56
C LYS A 13 -8.11 9.59 9.08
N ASP A 14 -8.42 8.32 8.86
CA ASP A 14 -7.72 7.18 9.44
C ASP A 14 -7.43 6.07 8.41
N THR A 15 -6.58 5.13 8.80
CA THR A 15 -6.21 3.96 7.98
C THR A 15 -7.34 2.95 7.80
N THR A 16 -8.35 2.97 8.65
CA THR A 16 -9.49 2.04 8.60
C THR A 16 -10.58 2.52 7.65
N SER A 17 -10.43 3.74 7.09
CA SER A 17 -11.39 4.38 6.19
C SER A 17 -12.79 4.55 6.80
N SER A 18 -12.84 4.65 8.12
CA SER A 18 -14.10 4.77 8.87
C SER A 18 -14.68 6.18 8.79
N GLN A 19 -13.84 7.21 8.71
CA GLN A 19 -14.23 8.61 8.67
C GLN A 19 -13.81 9.26 7.36
N ARG A 20 -14.77 9.44 6.46
CA ARG A 20 -14.57 10.13 5.19
C ARG A 20 -14.53 11.65 5.42
N LEU A 21 -13.50 12.31 4.91
CA LEU A 21 -13.36 13.77 4.95
C LEU A 21 -13.98 14.45 3.73
N GLY A 22 -13.88 13.82 2.56
CA GLY A 22 -14.43 14.36 1.33
C GLY A 22 -13.97 13.62 0.09
N GLU A 23 -14.35 14.12 -1.07
CA GLU A 23 -13.88 13.60 -2.35
C GLU A 23 -13.53 14.74 -3.32
N PHE A 24 -12.55 14.45 -4.16
CA PHE A 24 -12.14 15.29 -5.28
C PHE A 24 -12.32 14.51 -6.56
N VAL A 25 -13.27 14.93 -7.39
CA VAL A 25 -13.53 14.32 -8.71
C VAL A 25 -12.71 15.08 -9.75
N MET A 26 -11.83 14.41 -10.45
CA MET A 26 -11.00 15.06 -11.48
C MET A 26 -11.86 15.52 -12.65
N GLN A 27 -11.70 16.76 -13.07
CA GLN A 27 -12.38 17.31 -14.24
C GLN A 27 -12.02 16.51 -15.50
N LEU A 28 -10.73 16.32 -15.71
CA LEU A 28 -10.17 15.43 -16.73
C LEU A 28 -9.48 14.26 -16.04
N ASN A 29 -9.68 13.06 -16.59
CA ASN A 29 -8.96 11.89 -16.11
C ASN A 29 -7.46 12.07 -16.27
N PRO A 30 -6.62 11.41 -15.44
CA PRO A 30 -5.17 11.50 -15.56
C PRO A 30 -4.70 11.12 -16.96
N VAL A 31 -3.79 11.92 -17.50
CA VAL A 31 -3.13 11.62 -18.80
C VAL A 31 -1.97 10.66 -18.64
N ASP A 32 -1.43 10.58 -17.42
CA ASP A 32 -0.28 9.73 -17.09
C ASP A 32 -0.39 9.22 -15.66
N ILE A 33 -0.14 7.92 -15.49
CA ILE A 33 -0.05 7.26 -14.20
C ILE A 33 1.26 6.49 -14.16
N SER A 34 2.18 6.92 -13.30
CA SER A 34 3.45 6.26 -13.09
C SER A 34 3.43 5.51 -11.75
N VAL A 35 3.88 4.28 -11.75
CA VAL A 35 3.99 3.44 -10.55
C VAL A 35 5.44 3.05 -10.35
N VAL A 36 6.00 3.39 -9.19
CA VAL A 36 7.35 3.01 -8.80
C VAL A 36 7.29 2.06 -7.62
N ARG A 37 7.80 0.85 -7.81
CA ARG A 37 8.00 -0.15 -6.76
C ARG A 37 9.50 -0.39 -6.61
N THR A 38 10.03 -0.12 -5.42
CA THR A 38 11.45 -0.31 -5.13
C THR A 38 11.64 -1.56 -4.28
N VAL A 39 12.52 -2.45 -4.72
CA VAL A 39 12.97 -3.61 -3.94
C VAL A 39 14.39 -3.29 -3.49
N GLU A 40 14.64 -3.33 -2.20
CA GLU A 40 16.01 -3.24 -1.69
C GLU A 40 16.65 -4.61 -1.70
N ALA A 41 17.80 -4.70 -2.38
CA ALA A 41 18.67 -5.87 -2.24
C ALA A 41 19.11 -6.02 -0.77
N PRO A 42 19.23 -7.25 -0.26
CA PRO A 42 19.75 -7.48 1.07
C PRO A 42 21.11 -6.77 1.22
N LYS A 43 21.24 -5.94 2.25
CA LYS A 43 22.56 -5.37 2.58
C LYS A 43 23.41 -6.48 3.17
N ASP A 44 24.52 -6.79 2.54
CA ASP A 44 25.56 -7.61 3.13
C ASP A 44 26.08 -6.90 4.38
N SER A 45 25.54 -7.25 5.54
CA SER A 45 26.14 -6.89 6.81
C SER A 45 27.33 -7.83 7.01
N SER A 46 28.51 -7.42 6.55
CA SER A 46 29.77 -8.03 6.95
C SER A 46 30.04 -7.67 8.41
N SER A 47 29.36 -8.33 9.32
CA SER A 47 29.77 -8.37 10.72
C SER A 47 30.82 -9.49 10.85
N SER A 48 32.05 -9.10 11.12
CA SER A 48 33.21 -9.97 11.37
C SER A 48 33.14 -10.69 12.72
N ASP A 49 31.96 -11.06 13.17
CA ASP A 49 31.81 -11.83 14.40
C ASP A 49 30.88 -13.02 14.12
N GLY A 50 31.39 -14.21 14.31
CA GLY A 50 30.85 -15.49 13.90
C GLY A 50 29.49 -15.90 14.54
N SER A 51 28.50 -15.01 14.51
CA SER A 51 27.14 -15.29 14.97
C SER A 51 26.21 -15.50 13.79
N ALA A 52 25.45 -16.57 13.87
CA ALA A 52 24.53 -17.16 12.90
C ALA A 52 23.89 -16.19 11.91
N ALA A 53 23.91 -16.57 10.64
CA ALA A 53 23.21 -15.93 9.51
C ALA A 53 21.77 -15.58 9.89
N THR A 54 21.53 -14.32 10.15
CA THR A 54 20.17 -13.78 10.27
C THR A 54 19.57 -13.82 8.85
N SER A 55 18.48 -14.53 8.67
CA SER A 55 17.76 -14.62 7.40
C SER A 55 17.49 -13.21 6.88
N GLN A 56 18.08 -12.90 5.72
CA GLN A 56 17.92 -11.63 5.03
C GLN A 56 16.46 -11.54 4.56
N THR A 57 15.69 -10.70 5.22
CA THR A 57 14.32 -10.42 4.81
C THR A 57 14.38 -9.32 3.76
N GLU A 58 13.98 -9.63 2.54
CA GLU A 58 13.77 -8.61 1.51
C GLU A 58 12.72 -7.61 2.02
N THR A 59 13.10 -6.34 2.13
CA THR A 59 12.19 -5.29 2.58
C THR A 59 11.54 -4.66 1.37
N PHE A 60 10.25 -4.93 1.17
CA PHE A 60 9.45 -4.22 0.18
C PHE A 60 9.21 -2.78 0.66
N ARG A 61 9.61 -1.82 -0.14
CA ARG A 61 9.25 -0.43 0.11
C ARG A 61 7.84 -0.13 -0.39
N PRO A 62 7.12 0.79 0.28
CA PRO A 62 5.82 1.26 -0.18
C PRO A 62 5.89 1.75 -1.63
N ALA A 63 4.93 1.36 -2.44
CA ALA A 63 4.85 1.84 -3.81
C ALA A 63 4.53 3.33 -3.85
N LYS A 64 5.05 4.01 -4.87
CA LYS A 64 4.72 5.41 -5.16
C LYS A 64 3.95 5.49 -6.47
N TYR A 65 2.82 6.17 -6.41
CA TYR A 65 1.91 6.39 -7.52
C TYR A 65 1.90 7.87 -7.86
N THR A 66 2.23 8.22 -9.09
CA THR A 66 2.24 9.60 -9.56
C THR A 66 1.20 9.77 -10.65
N PHE A 67 0.30 10.70 -10.46
CA PHE A 67 -0.81 11.03 -11.35
C PHE A 67 -0.62 12.43 -11.89
N LYS A 68 -0.84 12.61 -13.21
CA LYS A 68 -0.81 13.92 -13.85
C LYS A 68 -2.16 14.21 -14.48
N PHE A 69 -2.77 15.31 -14.12
CA PHE A 69 -4.06 15.75 -14.64
C PHE A 69 -4.12 17.26 -14.76
N THR A 70 -5.09 17.74 -15.53
CA THR A 70 -5.28 19.17 -15.80
C THR A 70 -6.61 19.65 -15.23
N LEU A 71 -6.61 20.84 -14.67
CA LEU A 71 -7.80 21.62 -14.34
C LEU A 71 -7.87 22.79 -15.32
N ASP A 72 -9.03 23.03 -15.92
CA ASP A 72 -9.23 24.01 -16.98
C ASP A 72 -10.56 24.73 -16.84
N ASP A 73 -10.52 26.04 -16.69
CA ASP A 73 -11.65 26.96 -16.61
C ASP A 73 -11.67 27.97 -17.77
N THR A 74 -11.01 27.63 -18.88
CA THR A 74 -10.98 28.51 -20.07
C THR A 74 -12.27 28.50 -20.85
N GLY A 75 -13.22 27.62 -20.51
CA GLY A 75 -14.44 27.40 -21.29
C GLY A 75 -14.25 26.51 -22.53
N ALA A 76 -13.02 26.07 -22.82
CA ALA A 76 -12.74 25.15 -23.93
C ALA A 76 -13.23 23.71 -23.64
N ILE A 77 -13.44 23.38 -22.38
CA ILE A 77 -13.87 22.06 -21.93
C ILE A 77 -15.28 22.19 -21.33
N SER A 78 -16.22 21.40 -21.83
CA SER A 78 -17.61 21.39 -21.33
C SER A 78 -17.79 20.63 -20.00
N LEU A 79 -16.71 20.28 -19.29
CA LEU A 79 -16.72 19.55 -18.05
C LEU A 79 -16.53 20.53 -16.88
N ASN A 80 -17.33 20.35 -15.84
CA ASN A 80 -17.25 21.19 -14.66
C ASN A 80 -15.97 20.91 -13.86
N LEU A 81 -15.42 21.95 -13.25
CA LEU A 81 -14.38 21.83 -12.23
C LEU A 81 -14.90 21.09 -10.99
N PRO A 82 -14.01 20.55 -10.16
CA PRO A 82 -14.37 19.89 -8.88
C PRO A 82 -15.17 20.80 -7.95
N ASN A 83 -14.95 22.11 -8.05
CA ASN A 83 -15.82 23.11 -7.44
C ASN A 83 -16.22 24.17 -8.48
N SER A 84 -17.25 24.94 -8.18
CA SER A 84 -17.81 25.95 -9.08
C SER A 84 -17.09 27.31 -9.03
N TYR A 85 -15.99 27.43 -8.28
CA TYR A 85 -15.35 28.72 -7.98
C TYR A 85 -14.07 29.01 -8.76
N GLY A 86 -13.56 28.04 -9.55
CA GLY A 86 -12.39 28.23 -10.39
C GLY A 86 -11.24 27.26 -10.09
N VAL A 87 -10.13 27.46 -10.81
CA VAL A 87 -8.96 26.55 -10.73
C VAL A 87 -8.22 26.71 -9.41
N ALA A 88 -8.06 27.93 -8.89
CA ALA A 88 -7.33 28.18 -7.65
C ALA A 88 -8.04 27.54 -6.45
N GLU A 89 -9.36 27.68 -6.37
CA GLU A 89 -10.20 27.13 -5.33
C GLU A 89 -10.28 25.61 -5.44
N SER A 90 -10.26 25.06 -6.65
CA SER A 90 -10.16 23.60 -6.87
C SER A 90 -8.82 23.05 -6.34
N ILE A 91 -7.73 23.77 -6.51
CA ILE A 91 -6.43 23.41 -5.92
C ILE A 91 -6.50 23.50 -4.38
N SER A 92 -7.05 24.56 -3.81
CA SER A 92 -7.21 24.69 -2.35
C SER A 92 -8.05 23.57 -1.77
N MET A 93 -9.12 23.16 -2.46
CA MET A 93 -9.92 21.99 -2.07
C MET A 93 -9.07 20.70 -2.11
N LEU A 94 -8.27 20.51 -3.15
CA LEU A 94 -7.38 19.34 -3.26
C LEU A 94 -6.33 19.35 -2.13
N GLU A 95 -5.74 20.49 -1.81
CA GLU A 95 -4.79 20.64 -0.70
C GLU A 95 -5.42 20.27 0.63
N SER A 96 -6.61 20.79 0.92
CA SER A 96 -7.31 20.49 2.18
C SER A 96 -7.64 19.00 2.34
N LEU A 97 -7.93 18.31 1.24
CA LEU A 97 -8.25 16.88 1.23
C LEU A 97 -7.02 15.97 1.24
N THR A 98 -5.81 16.49 0.96
CA THR A 98 -4.66 15.62 0.70
C THR A 98 -3.41 15.93 1.51
N VAL A 99 -3.04 17.20 1.66
CA VAL A 99 -1.76 17.59 2.27
C VAL A 99 -1.89 18.42 3.54
N VAL A 100 -3.05 19.04 3.77
CA VAL A 100 -3.27 19.79 5.01
C VAL A 100 -3.53 18.80 6.14
N PRO A 101 -2.73 18.84 7.24
CA PRO A 101 -2.94 17.98 8.38
C PRO A 101 -4.32 18.19 9.00
N ASN A 102 -4.93 17.12 9.46
CA ASN A 102 -6.19 17.21 10.21
C ASN A 102 -5.92 17.74 11.62
N ASP A 103 -6.72 18.71 12.08
CA ASP A 103 -6.53 19.37 13.38
C ASP A 103 -6.63 18.43 14.58
N GLU A 104 -7.39 17.33 14.46
CA GLU A 104 -7.58 16.39 15.57
C GLU A 104 -6.50 15.31 15.63
N THR A 105 -6.03 14.83 14.47
CA THR A 105 -5.05 13.74 14.41
C THR A 105 -3.62 14.23 14.25
N HIS A 106 -3.42 15.50 13.87
CA HIS A 106 -2.13 16.10 13.49
C HIS A 106 -1.39 15.31 12.39
N GLN A 107 -2.13 14.56 11.58
CA GLN A 107 -1.62 13.76 10.48
C GLN A 107 -2.26 14.17 9.15
N ASN A 108 -1.51 13.98 8.07
CA ASN A 108 -2.06 14.16 6.73
C ASN A 108 -3.16 13.13 6.47
N PRO A 109 -4.22 13.52 5.74
CA PRO A 109 -5.29 12.61 5.37
C PRO A 109 -4.77 11.39 4.61
N TYR A 110 -5.49 10.28 4.75
CA TYR A 110 -5.32 9.10 3.92
C TYR A 110 -6.21 9.21 2.69
N VAL A 111 -5.74 8.75 1.55
CA VAL A 111 -6.46 8.89 0.28
C VAL A 111 -6.61 7.54 -0.41
N TYR A 112 -7.80 7.32 -0.98
CA TYR A 112 -8.06 6.29 -1.98
C TYR A 112 -8.22 6.93 -3.34
N LEU A 113 -7.62 6.33 -4.35
CA LEU A 113 -7.88 6.68 -5.74
C LEU A 113 -8.83 5.66 -6.35
N TYR A 114 -9.89 6.14 -6.97
CA TYR A 114 -10.88 5.33 -7.68
C TYR A 114 -10.95 5.73 -9.15
N TRP A 115 -10.81 4.77 -10.05
CA TRP A 115 -11.01 5.01 -11.48
C TRP A 115 -11.44 3.73 -12.19
N GLY A 116 -12.72 3.64 -12.54
CA GLY A 116 -13.30 2.47 -13.17
C GLY A 116 -13.09 1.20 -12.36
N ASN A 117 -13.00 0.07 -13.02
CA ASN A 117 -12.82 -1.24 -12.39
C ASN A 117 -11.35 -1.60 -12.13
N THR A 118 -10.41 -0.91 -12.78
CA THR A 118 -8.98 -1.25 -12.73
C THR A 118 -8.32 -0.75 -11.45
N PHE A 119 -8.85 0.33 -10.87
CA PHE A 119 -8.28 1.00 -9.70
C PHE A 119 -9.27 1.06 -8.54
N GLN A 120 -10.10 0.01 -8.40
CA GLN A 120 -10.98 -0.17 -7.28
C GLN A 120 -10.20 -0.52 -6.07
N ASP A 121 -9.84 -0.30 -5.11
CA ASP A 121 -9.18 -0.81 -3.89
C ASP A 121 -7.63 -0.85 -3.91
N SER A 122 -6.97 -0.43 -5.00
CA SER A 122 -5.54 -0.71 -5.13
C SER A 122 -4.61 0.40 -4.65
N TYR A 123 -5.10 1.63 -4.49
CA TYR A 123 -4.24 2.78 -4.21
C TYR A 123 -4.68 3.51 -2.96
N PHE A 124 -4.35 2.92 -1.83
CA PHE A 124 -4.51 3.55 -0.53
C PHE A 124 -3.17 4.05 -0.01
N GLY A 125 -3.11 5.29 0.39
CA GLY A 125 -1.87 5.86 0.88
C GLY A 125 -2.03 7.28 1.39
N GLN A 126 -0.90 7.93 1.60
CA GLN A 126 -0.84 9.35 1.91
C GLN A 126 -0.16 10.11 0.78
N VAL A 127 -0.60 11.33 0.53
CA VAL A 127 0.05 12.19 -0.47
C VAL A 127 1.41 12.60 0.07
N SER A 128 2.46 12.22 -0.67
CA SER A 128 3.85 12.56 -0.36
C SER A 128 4.34 13.80 -1.10
N ALA A 129 3.69 14.15 -2.22
CA ALA A 129 3.96 15.38 -2.94
C ALA A 129 2.74 15.81 -3.75
N LEU A 130 2.42 17.08 -3.68
CA LEU A 130 1.47 17.76 -4.55
C LEU A 130 2.20 18.91 -5.21
N LYS A 131 2.28 18.89 -6.54
CA LYS A 131 2.86 19.94 -7.36
C LYS A 131 1.84 20.42 -8.37
N TYR A 132 1.71 21.71 -8.54
CA TYR A 132 0.86 22.29 -9.57
C TYR A 132 1.54 23.50 -10.21
N ASN A 133 1.28 23.71 -11.51
CA ASN A 133 1.77 24.83 -12.27
C ASN A 133 0.60 25.51 -12.95
N TYR A 134 0.37 26.77 -12.63
CA TYR A 134 -0.57 27.61 -13.36
C TYR A 134 0.09 28.05 -14.66
N ASN A 135 -0.51 27.74 -15.79
CA ASN A 135 0.07 27.99 -17.11
C ASN A 135 -0.84 28.81 -18.05
N PHE A 136 -2.01 29.22 -17.58
CA PHE A 136 -2.90 30.13 -18.30
C PHE A 136 -3.66 31.01 -17.32
N PHE A 137 -3.79 32.31 -17.63
CA PHE A 137 -4.38 33.30 -16.75
C PHE A 137 -5.36 34.20 -17.51
N SER A 138 -6.38 34.70 -16.81
CA SER A 138 -7.27 35.74 -17.31
C SER A 138 -6.56 37.10 -17.37
N ILE A 139 -7.20 38.08 -18.02
CA ILE A 139 -6.72 39.49 -18.05
C ILE A 139 -6.63 40.07 -16.62
N SER A 140 -7.48 39.61 -15.69
CA SER A 140 -7.46 40.02 -14.28
C SER A 140 -6.42 39.28 -13.43
N GLY A 141 -5.62 38.39 -14.02
CA GLY A 141 -4.58 37.63 -13.32
C GLY A 141 -5.08 36.34 -12.63
N ASN A 142 -6.36 35.99 -12.74
CA ASN A 142 -6.87 34.75 -12.18
C ASN A 142 -6.40 33.54 -12.99
N PRO A 143 -5.92 32.45 -12.35
CA PRO A 143 -5.48 31.25 -13.08
C PRO A 143 -6.70 30.54 -13.70
N LEU A 144 -6.62 30.28 -14.99
CA LEU A 144 -7.64 29.57 -15.76
C LEU A 144 -7.23 28.14 -16.10
N ARG A 145 -5.96 27.80 -15.94
CA ARG A 145 -5.50 26.41 -16.16
C ARG A 145 -4.36 26.06 -15.23
N ALA A 146 -4.41 24.84 -14.67
CA ALA A 146 -3.33 24.27 -13.88
C ALA A 146 -3.02 22.85 -14.32
N LEU A 147 -1.73 22.52 -14.42
CA LEU A 147 -1.24 21.16 -14.54
C LEU A 147 -0.86 20.65 -13.14
N VAL A 148 -1.52 19.60 -12.69
CA VAL A 148 -1.35 19.01 -11.36
C VAL A 148 -0.60 17.70 -11.45
N THR A 149 0.39 17.53 -10.58
CA THR A 149 1.10 16.27 -10.35
C THR A 149 0.94 15.88 -8.90
N LEU A 150 0.29 14.77 -8.66
CA LEU A 150 0.02 14.21 -7.34
C LEU A 150 0.79 12.92 -7.16
N THR A 151 1.58 12.81 -6.09
CA THR A 151 2.30 11.59 -5.73
C THR A 151 1.75 11.04 -4.43
N ILE A 152 1.25 9.80 -4.47
CA ILE A 152 0.75 9.07 -3.32
C ILE A 152 1.77 8.00 -2.96
N THR A 153 2.15 7.90 -1.70
CA THR A 153 2.94 6.79 -1.16
C THR A 153 1.98 5.81 -0.49
N GLU A 154 2.03 4.57 -0.93
CA GLU A 154 1.23 3.49 -0.37
C GLU A 154 1.49 3.39 1.14
N VAL A 155 0.42 3.39 1.92
CA VAL A 155 0.50 2.99 3.32
C VAL A 155 0.27 1.49 3.34
N ASN A 156 1.32 0.73 3.63
CA ASN A 156 1.19 -0.68 3.87
C ASN A 156 0.25 -0.88 5.07
N ALA A 157 -1.01 -1.14 4.82
CA ALA A 157 -1.72 -2.06 5.69
C ALA A 157 -0.79 -3.27 5.75
N THR A 158 -0.27 -3.58 6.93
CA THR A 158 0.66 -4.68 7.17
C THR A 158 0.22 -5.87 6.35
N ILE A 159 0.78 -5.99 5.15
CA ILE A 159 0.64 -7.23 4.42
C ILE A 159 1.54 -8.14 5.22
N ASP A 160 0.96 -8.82 6.18
CA ASP A 160 1.50 -10.02 6.79
C ASP A 160 1.57 -11.07 5.65
N ARG A 161 2.38 -10.74 4.64
CA ARG A 161 2.90 -11.73 3.71
C ARG A 161 3.96 -12.48 4.49
N THR A 162 3.53 -13.25 5.46
CA THR A 162 4.26 -14.44 5.82
C THR A 162 4.41 -15.20 4.52
N PHE A 163 5.60 -15.11 3.93
CA PHE A 163 5.95 -15.94 2.78
C PHE A 163 5.74 -17.38 3.23
N GLN A 164 4.59 -17.93 2.94
CA GLN A 164 4.30 -19.34 3.12
C GLN A 164 4.87 -20.11 1.92
N SER A 165 6.11 -19.78 1.55
CA SER A 165 6.79 -20.61 0.57
C SER A 165 7.13 -21.95 1.21
N PRO A 166 6.66 -23.07 0.65
CA PRO A 166 7.04 -24.41 1.11
C PRO A 166 8.54 -24.68 0.94
N ASP A 167 9.25 -23.84 0.18
CA ASP A 167 10.67 -24.02 -0.18
C ASP A 167 11.65 -23.44 0.84
N ILE A 168 11.17 -22.74 1.88
CA ILE A 168 12.03 -22.11 2.88
C ILE A 168 11.95 -22.89 4.19
N THR A 169 13.12 -23.20 4.76
CA THR A 169 13.19 -23.75 6.13
C THR A 169 12.69 -22.70 7.13
N LYS A 170 11.65 -23.02 7.89
CA LYS A 170 11.08 -22.17 8.94
C LYS A 170 11.43 -22.72 10.30
N ILE A 171 11.64 -21.85 11.28
CA ILE A 171 11.95 -22.24 12.67
C ILE A 171 10.98 -21.51 13.62
N PRO A 172 9.66 -21.83 13.59
CA PRO A 172 8.72 -21.21 14.50
C PRO A 172 8.93 -21.68 15.95
N VAL A 173 8.56 -20.82 16.89
CA VAL A 173 8.51 -21.15 18.31
C VAL A 173 7.12 -21.74 18.63
N ILE A 174 7.10 -22.86 19.34
CA ILE A 174 5.87 -23.57 19.72
C ILE A 174 5.10 -22.75 20.74
N LYS A 175 3.85 -22.42 20.41
CA LYS A 175 2.91 -21.68 21.26
C LYS A 175 2.05 -22.63 22.10
N ASP A 176 1.34 -22.04 23.04
CA ASP A 176 0.35 -22.79 23.84
C ASP A 176 -0.75 -23.34 22.93
N LYS A 177 -1.11 -24.62 23.10
CA LYS A 177 -2.09 -25.37 22.29
C LYS A 177 -1.66 -25.69 20.84
N ASP A 178 -0.40 -25.47 20.47
CA ASP A 178 0.10 -25.96 19.18
C ASP A 178 0.30 -27.47 19.21
N ASN A 179 -0.03 -28.10 18.12
CA ASN A 179 0.32 -29.50 17.86
C ASN A 179 0.98 -29.62 16.49
N ILE A 180 1.76 -30.66 16.28
CA ILE A 180 2.56 -30.83 15.08
C ILE A 180 1.71 -30.93 13.80
N VAL A 181 0.49 -31.48 13.90
CA VAL A 181 -0.44 -31.61 12.78
C VAL A 181 -0.99 -30.23 12.37
N LYS A 182 -1.29 -29.38 13.35
CA LYS A 182 -1.71 -28.00 13.10
C LYS A 182 -0.57 -27.20 12.48
N ILE A 183 0.64 -27.31 13.02
CA ILE A 183 1.84 -26.65 12.48
C ILE A 183 2.08 -27.09 11.03
N SER A 184 1.90 -28.39 10.73
CA SER A 184 2.01 -28.93 9.37
C SER A 184 0.99 -28.30 8.42
N LYS A 185 -0.28 -28.23 8.84
CA LYS A 185 -1.35 -27.63 8.04
C LYS A 185 -1.12 -26.15 7.81
N ASP A 186 -0.77 -25.41 8.86
CA ASP A 186 -0.56 -23.95 8.78
C ASP A 186 0.67 -23.57 7.94
N SER A 187 1.68 -24.47 7.85
CA SER A 187 2.95 -24.19 7.14
C SER A 187 3.00 -24.71 5.72
N TYR A 188 2.31 -25.83 5.42
CA TYR A 188 2.39 -26.54 4.14
C TYR A 188 1.04 -26.73 3.45
N ASP A 189 -0.04 -26.26 4.10
CA ASP A 189 -1.44 -26.46 3.67
C ASP A 189 -1.85 -27.94 3.59
N ASP A 190 -1.06 -28.83 4.21
CA ASP A 190 -1.31 -30.27 4.23
C ASP A 190 -0.86 -30.87 5.56
N GLN A 191 -1.73 -31.68 6.16
CA GLN A 191 -1.47 -32.30 7.47
C GLN A 191 -0.48 -33.45 7.39
N LYS A 192 -0.33 -34.13 6.25
CA LYS A 192 0.46 -35.38 6.10
C LYS A 192 1.96 -35.21 6.38
N TYR A 193 2.47 -33.97 6.34
CA TYR A 193 3.90 -33.73 6.56
C TYR A 193 4.32 -33.74 8.04
N TYR A 194 3.40 -33.94 8.99
CA TYR A 194 3.72 -33.96 10.42
C TYR A 194 4.74 -35.04 10.79
N ILE A 195 4.73 -36.19 10.13
CA ILE A 195 5.69 -37.29 10.34
C ILE A 195 7.09 -36.83 10.00
N ARG A 196 7.27 -36.21 8.81
CA ARG A 196 8.56 -35.70 8.36
C ARG A 196 9.10 -34.58 9.24
N ILE A 197 8.21 -33.72 9.75
CA ILE A 197 8.60 -32.68 10.73
C ILE A 197 9.10 -33.35 12.02
N ALA A 198 8.42 -34.38 12.51
CA ALA A 198 8.81 -35.10 13.72
C ALA A 198 10.18 -35.78 13.56
N GLU A 199 10.43 -36.45 12.42
CA GLU A 199 11.70 -37.10 12.11
C GLU A 199 12.88 -36.10 12.09
N ILE A 200 12.75 -34.98 11.39
CA ILE A 200 13.82 -33.97 11.26
C ILE A 200 14.13 -33.30 12.61
N ASN A 201 13.11 -33.15 13.48
CA ASN A 201 13.29 -32.57 14.80
C ASN A 201 13.63 -33.61 15.89
N ASN A 202 13.84 -34.86 15.52
CA ASN A 202 14.13 -35.98 16.43
C ASN A 202 13.11 -36.04 17.61
N LEU A 203 11.82 -35.83 17.32
CA LEU A 203 10.79 -35.86 18.34
C LEU A 203 10.48 -37.29 18.70
N SER A 204 10.58 -37.65 19.99
CA SER A 204 10.22 -38.96 20.51
C SER A 204 8.71 -39.20 20.53
N SER A 205 7.92 -38.13 20.50
CA SER A 205 6.46 -38.16 20.44
C SER A 205 5.89 -37.01 19.62
N VAL A 206 4.94 -37.30 18.74
CA VAL A 206 4.18 -36.31 17.96
C VAL A 206 3.13 -35.55 18.77
N ARG A 207 2.87 -35.99 19.99
CA ARG A 207 1.81 -35.43 20.87
C ARG A 207 2.35 -34.43 21.88
N GLU A 208 3.65 -34.47 22.18
CA GLU A 208 4.26 -33.65 23.21
C GLU A 208 5.24 -32.68 22.59
N LEU A 209 4.76 -31.49 22.23
CA LEU A 209 5.59 -30.38 21.85
C LEU A 209 5.89 -29.53 23.08
N LYS A 210 7.19 -29.25 23.32
CA LYS A 210 7.60 -28.41 24.43
C LYS A 210 7.33 -26.94 24.10
N LYS A 211 6.41 -26.31 24.84
CA LYS A 211 6.11 -24.87 24.72
C LYS A 211 7.38 -24.03 24.87
N GLY A 212 7.55 -23.06 23.98
CA GLY A 212 8.71 -22.16 23.95
C GLY A 212 9.95 -22.73 23.27
N SER A 213 9.95 -24.01 22.84
CA SER A 213 11.02 -24.53 21.99
C SER A 213 10.78 -24.22 20.54
N SER A 214 11.86 -24.21 19.73
CA SER A 214 11.78 -24.02 18.29
C SER A 214 11.64 -25.37 17.58
N ILE A 215 10.88 -25.39 16.49
CA ILE A 215 10.71 -26.55 15.63
C ILE A 215 11.16 -26.22 14.21
N VAL A 216 11.99 -27.08 13.62
CA VAL A 216 12.49 -26.90 12.25
C VAL A 216 11.47 -27.45 11.26
N LEU A 217 11.03 -26.61 10.34
CA LEU A 217 10.14 -26.97 9.25
C LEU A 217 10.94 -26.99 7.95
N PRO A 218 11.27 -28.19 7.40
CA PRO A 218 12.11 -28.31 6.22
C PRO A 218 11.40 -27.83 4.95
N PRO A 219 12.13 -27.46 3.91
CA PRO A 219 11.54 -27.18 2.60
C PRO A 219 10.93 -28.46 2.02
N ILE A 220 9.74 -28.33 1.42
CA ILE A 220 9.07 -29.44 0.73
C ILE A 220 9.07 -29.14 -0.76
N LYS A 221 9.85 -29.88 -1.52
CA LYS A 221 9.73 -29.90 -2.98
C LYS A 221 8.44 -30.64 -3.34
N LYS A 222 7.53 -29.94 -4.02
CA LYS A 222 6.37 -30.55 -4.68
C LYS A 222 6.81 -31.32 -5.91
#